data_cac1ab0fa77b5e1d06b7a4eaa6740555
#
_entry.id   cac1ab0fa77b5e1d06b7a4eaa6740555
#
_cell.length_a   1.000
_cell.length_b   1.000
_cell.length_c   1.000
_cell.angle_alpha   90.00
_cell.angle_beta   90.00
_cell.angle_gamma   90.00
#
_symmetry.space_group_name_H-M   'P 1'
#
loop_
_entity.id
_entity.type
_entity.pdbx_description
1 polymer ?
#
loop_
_entity_poly.entity_id
_entity_poly.type
_entity_poly.pdbx_seq_one_letter_code
_entity_poly.pdbx_strand_id
1 'polypeptide(L)'
;MFYLIETKNQLNQLKEELSLDGLPYLEFIQGNDNTHPALAEIIAIYLNVNKESYIIPLSHLECINQDRNHVLKLLQDYKFCVLDKKSSLHAAPQLSYTDIQHTIAPLDQHTTQAHQWYYRKFPHTKVNKMIPIGKHLERCEAKLRVIIDDSPSETNEYYNSILLPVLYELEKNALKFNDKFDEYFKPKCKKFSIKENHIYGWYNPYTTTGRPVNNFNGINFVGLKHDNGERDTFEPDNDFFVEMDYDGYHPRLIGDIVDYQFEGNVHNTLAEIYFKSKEITPQQYKESKTLTFKQIYGGIDKAN
;
A
#
# COMPACT_ATOMS: atom_id res chain seq x y z
N MET A 1 -7.75 -5.95 -30.54
CA MET A 1 -6.84 -7.02 -31.09
C MET A 1 -5.81 -7.34 -30.02
N PHE A 2 -5.16 -8.51 -30.08
CA PHE A 2 -4.20 -8.97 -29.06
C PHE A 2 -2.87 -9.33 -29.70
N TYR A 3 -1.78 -8.90 -29.08
CA TYR A 3 -0.42 -9.14 -29.56
C TYR A 3 0.45 -9.77 -28.45
N LEU A 4 1.04 -10.92 -28.74
CA LEU A 4 2.08 -11.54 -27.94
C LEU A 4 3.45 -11.08 -28.44
N ILE A 5 4.23 -10.44 -27.57
CA ILE A 5 5.52 -9.83 -27.93
C ILE A 5 6.65 -10.80 -27.59
N GLU A 6 7.11 -11.56 -28.56
CA GLU A 6 8.15 -12.57 -28.41
C GLU A 6 9.44 -12.24 -29.21
N THR A 7 9.41 -11.17 -30.01
CA THR A 7 10.55 -10.76 -30.85
C THR A 7 10.91 -9.29 -30.67
N LYS A 8 12.16 -8.94 -30.96
CA LYS A 8 12.62 -7.54 -30.91
C LYS A 8 11.88 -6.64 -31.92
N ASN A 9 11.48 -7.18 -33.08
CA ASN A 9 10.73 -6.42 -34.06
C ASN A 9 9.34 -6.04 -33.54
N GLN A 10 8.63 -6.97 -32.88
CA GLN A 10 7.36 -6.69 -32.25
C GLN A 10 7.50 -5.67 -31.10
N LEU A 11 8.61 -5.74 -30.34
CA LEU A 11 8.89 -4.77 -29.29
C LEU A 11 9.15 -3.36 -29.85
N ASN A 12 9.82 -3.25 -30.99
CA ASN A 12 10.01 -1.97 -31.68
C ASN A 12 8.70 -1.41 -32.25
N GLN A 13 7.81 -2.25 -32.77
CA GLN A 13 6.48 -1.83 -33.21
C GLN A 13 5.65 -1.31 -32.01
N LEU A 14 5.69 -1.99 -30.88
CA LEU A 14 5.04 -1.52 -29.64
C LEU A 14 5.56 -0.13 -29.22
N LYS A 15 6.85 0.14 -29.39
CA LYS A 15 7.44 1.45 -29.12
C LYS A 15 6.84 2.55 -29.98
N GLU A 16 6.58 2.27 -31.25
CA GLU A 16 5.92 3.21 -32.17
C GLU A 16 4.49 3.52 -31.69
N GLU A 17 3.74 2.49 -31.29
CA GLU A 17 2.38 2.65 -30.73
C GLU A 17 2.36 3.46 -29.41
N LEU A 18 3.33 3.24 -28.52
CA LEU A 18 3.47 4.01 -27.27
C LEU A 18 3.80 5.48 -27.51
N SER A 19 4.33 5.84 -28.68
CA SER A 19 4.66 7.21 -29.04
C SER A 19 3.45 8.02 -29.52
N LEU A 20 2.31 7.40 -29.72
CA LEU A 20 1.06 8.06 -30.05
C LEU A 20 0.42 8.70 -28.82
N ASP A 21 -0.43 9.70 -29.03
CA ASP A 21 -1.09 10.42 -27.95
C ASP A 21 -1.98 9.47 -27.10
N GLY A 22 -1.81 9.52 -25.79
CA GLY A 22 -2.60 8.77 -24.83
C GLY A 22 -1.82 8.39 -23.59
N LEU A 23 -2.54 7.97 -22.55
CA LEU A 23 -1.98 7.40 -21.33
C LEU A 23 -2.21 5.89 -21.33
N PRO A 24 -1.21 5.07 -21.73
CA PRO A 24 -1.38 3.62 -21.80
C PRO A 24 -1.58 3.00 -20.41
N TYR A 25 -2.43 1.97 -20.34
CA TYR A 25 -2.57 1.16 -19.12
C TYR A 25 -1.49 0.08 -19.06
N LEU A 26 -0.91 -0.11 -17.88
CA LEU A 26 0.09 -1.12 -17.62
C LEU A 26 -0.26 -1.97 -16.39
N GLU A 27 -0.08 -3.27 -16.47
CA GLU A 27 -0.14 -4.20 -15.33
C GLU A 27 1.05 -5.15 -15.36
N PHE A 28 1.78 -5.26 -14.23
CA PHE A 28 2.75 -6.32 -14.02
C PHE A 28 2.03 -7.59 -13.58
N ILE A 29 2.19 -8.66 -14.35
CA ILE A 29 1.68 -10.00 -14.00
C ILE A 29 2.72 -10.63 -13.08
N GLN A 30 2.47 -10.55 -11.77
CA GLN A 30 3.36 -11.05 -10.72
C GLN A 30 2.83 -12.35 -10.15
N GLY A 31 3.74 -13.31 -9.89
CA GLY A 31 3.41 -14.51 -9.14
C GLY A 31 2.85 -14.16 -7.75
N ASN A 32 1.72 -14.76 -7.39
CA ASN A 32 1.01 -14.41 -6.16
C ASN A 32 0.95 -15.55 -5.13
N ASP A 33 1.95 -16.39 -5.04
CA ASP A 33 2.05 -17.47 -4.04
C ASP A 33 2.18 -16.94 -2.59
N ASN A 34 1.38 -15.91 -2.24
CA ASN A 34 1.40 -15.12 -0.99
C ASN A 34 2.73 -14.38 -0.73
N THR A 35 3.41 -13.97 -1.79
CA THR A 35 4.67 -13.24 -1.72
C THR A 35 4.40 -11.74 -1.85
N HIS A 36 5.09 -10.94 -1.04
CA HIS A 36 5.06 -9.48 -1.17
C HIS A 36 5.51 -9.04 -2.59
N PRO A 37 4.92 -8.02 -3.20
CA PRO A 37 5.28 -7.57 -4.55
C PRO A 37 6.77 -7.31 -4.76
N ALA A 38 7.49 -6.84 -3.73
CA ALA A 38 8.95 -6.66 -3.78
C ALA A 38 9.73 -7.98 -3.99
N LEU A 39 9.15 -9.13 -3.61
CA LEU A 39 9.75 -10.46 -3.70
C LEU A 39 9.13 -11.31 -4.81
N ALA A 40 8.06 -10.83 -5.44
CA ALA A 40 7.32 -11.57 -6.44
C ALA A 40 8.07 -11.64 -7.78
N GLU A 41 8.05 -12.82 -8.42
CA GLU A 41 8.53 -12.98 -9.78
C GLU A 41 7.61 -12.24 -10.77
N ILE A 42 8.17 -11.43 -11.66
CA ILE A 42 7.40 -10.82 -12.75
C ILE A 42 7.36 -11.79 -13.91
N ILE A 43 6.18 -12.29 -14.21
CA ILE A 43 5.94 -13.30 -15.24
C ILE A 43 5.82 -12.65 -16.62
N ALA A 44 5.07 -11.57 -16.71
CA ALA A 44 4.86 -10.81 -17.93
C ALA A 44 4.45 -9.37 -17.62
N ILE A 45 4.47 -8.51 -18.63
CA ILE A 45 3.88 -7.17 -18.61
C ILE A 45 2.69 -7.17 -19.56
N TYR A 46 1.54 -6.72 -19.06
CA TYR A 46 0.37 -6.41 -19.88
C TYR A 46 0.33 -4.90 -20.13
N LEU A 47 0.05 -4.53 -21.38
CA LEU A 47 -0.16 -3.15 -21.81
C LEU A 47 -1.46 -3.06 -22.61
N ASN A 48 -2.21 -1.99 -22.39
CA ASN A 48 -3.26 -1.58 -23.32
C ASN A 48 -2.94 -0.19 -23.85
N VAL A 49 -2.75 -0.12 -25.16
CA VAL A 49 -2.37 1.09 -25.89
C VAL A 49 -3.38 1.27 -26.99
N ASN A 50 -4.06 2.41 -27.06
CA ASN A 50 -5.05 2.73 -28.10
C ASN A 50 -6.12 1.63 -28.31
N LYS A 51 -6.60 1.01 -27.23
CA LYS A 51 -7.56 -0.12 -27.21
C LYS A 51 -7.00 -1.45 -27.75
N GLU A 52 -5.73 -1.52 -28.06
CA GLU A 52 -5.03 -2.75 -28.43
C GLU A 52 -4.31 -3.32 -27.20
N SER A 53 -4.36 -4.65 -27.03
CA SER A 53 -3.79 -5.35 -25.88
C SER A 53 -2.48 -6.01 -26.28
N TYR A 54 -1.43 -5.78 -25.49
CA TYR A 54 -0.11 -6.34 -25.65
C TYR A 54 0.30 -7.10 -24.40
N ILE A 55 0.96 -8.25 -24.57
CA ILE A 55 1.54 -8.99 -23.45
C ILE A 55 3.01 -9.32 -23.78
N ILE A 56 3.91 -8.98 -22.87
CA ILE A 56 5.36 -9.16 -23.00
C ILE A 56 5.79 -10.20 -21.98
N PRO A 57 6.07 -11.45 -22.36
CA PRO A 57 6.56 -12.48 -21.44
C PRO A 57 7.98 -12.13 -20.94
N LEU A 58 8.23 -12.34 -19.64
CA LEU A 58 9.55 -12.11 -19.01
C LEU A 58 10.10 -13.38 -18.36
N SER A 59 9.21 -14.24 -17.78
CA SER A 59 9.61 -15.50 -17.16
C SER A 59 8.53 -16.59 -17.32
N HIS A 60 7.72 -16.50 -18.38
CA HIS A 60 6.65 -17.45 -18.65
C HIS A 60 7.18 -18.75 -19.29
N LEU A 61 6.61 -19.93 -18.91
CA LEU A 61 7.15 -21.22 -19.36
C LEU A 61 6.82 -21.58 -20.82
N GLU A 62 5.70 -21.08 -21.36
CA GLU A 62 5.22 -21.41 -22.70
C GLU A 62 5.65 -20.39 -23.77
N CYS A 63 6.33 -19.31 -23.41
CA CYS A 63 6.58 -18.19 -24.30
C CYS A 63 8.08 -17.94 -24.50
N ILE A 64 8.43 -17.27 -25.60
CA ILE A 64 9.76 -16.72 -25.79
C ILE A 64 9.87 -15.44 -24.94
N ASN A 65 10.56 -15.53 -23.83
CA ASN A 65 10.70 -14.44 -22.89
C ASN A 65 11.63 -13.33 -23.41
N GLN A 66 11.22 -12.10 -23.14
CA GLN A 66 12.04 -10.94 -23.43
C GLN A 66 12.98 -10.62 -22.26
N ASP A 67 14.11 -10.02 -22.55
CA ASP A 67 15.01 -9.52 -21.50
C ASP A 67 14.34 -8.37 -20.73
N ARG A 68 14.18 -8.58 -19.42
CA ARG A 68 13.48 -7.65 -18.54
C ARG A 68 14.10 -6.25 -18.56
N ASN A 69 15.42 -6.16 -18.50
CA ASN A 69 16.12 -4.88 -18.44
C ASN A 69 15.95 -4.11 -19.74
N HIS A 70 16.00 -4.82 -20.87
CA HIS A 70 15.76 -4.22 -22.18
C HIS A 70 14.34 -3.67 -22.31
N VAL A 71 13.33 -4.45 -21.89
CA VAL A 71 11.92 -4.02 -21.90
C VAL A 71 11.72 -2.81 -21.02
N LEU A 72 12.19 -2.85 -19.77
CA LEU A 72 12.03 -1.74 -18.83
C LEU A 72 12.75 -0.46 -19.30
N LYS A 73 13.92 -0.60 -19.92
CA LYS A 73 14.62 0.53 -20.54
C LYS A 73 13.83 1.15 -21.69
N LEU A 74 13.13 0.34 -22.48
CA LEU A 74 12.27 0.85 -23.56
C LEU A 74 11.06 1.61 -22.99
N LEU A 75 10.49 1.13 -21.87
CA LEU A 75 9.28 1.70 -21.27
C LEU A 75 9.56 2.94 -20.40
N GLN A 76 10.80 3.22 -19.99
CA GLN A 76 11.12 4.27 -19.02
C GLN A 76 10.79 5.70 -19.48
N ASP A 77 10.69 5.93 -20.78
CA ASP A 77 10.43 7.25 -21.36
C ASP A 77 8.93 7.57 -21.43
N TYR A 78 8.07 6.63 -21.00
CA TYR A 78 6.62 6.76 -21.06
C TYR A 78 6.01 6.82 -19.65
N LYS A 79 4.83 7.45 -19.57
CA LYS A 79 4.00 7.46 -18.36
C LYS A 79 2.84 6.47 -18.53
N PHE A 80 2.55 5.71 -17.48
CA PHE A 80 1.53 4.67 -17.51
C PHE A 80 0.42 4.92 -16.49
N CYS A 81 -0.80 4.56 -16.85
CA CYS A 81 -1.90 4.38 -15.93
C CYS A 81 -1.83 2.98 -15.34
N VAL A 82 -1.95 2.85 -14.03
CA VAL A 82 -1.90 1.57 -13.31
C VAL A 82 -3.01 1.51 -12.26
N LEU A 83 -3.50 0.30 -11.99
CA LEU A 83 -4.50 0.08 -10.95
C LEU A 83 -3.89 0.07 -9.53
N ASP A 84 -2.62 -0.32 -9.40
CA ASP A 84 -1.89 -0.36 -8.14
C ASP A 84 -0.47 0.17 -8.34
N LYS A 85 -0.28 1.46 -8.03
CA LYS A 85 1.00 2.13 -8.19
C LYS A 85 2.09 1.56 -7.28
N LYS A 86 1.77 1.19 -6.04
CA LYS A 86 2.77 0.63 -5.11
C LYS A 86 3.30 -0.71 -5.63
N SER A 87 2.41 -1.61 -6.04
CA SER A 87 2.81 -2.88 -6.66
C SER A 87 3.66 -2.66 -7.90
N SER A 88 3.29 -1.68 -8.74
CA SER A 88 4.04 -1.32 -9.94
C SER A 88 5.42 -0.74 -9.62
N LEU A 89 5.54 0.09 -8.57
CA LEU A 89 6.82 0.61 -8.09
C LEU A 89 7.73 -0.51 -7.56
N HIS A 90 7.20 -1.51 -6.86
CA HIS A 90 7.98 -2.68 -6.45
C HIS A 90 8.46 -3.51 -7.65
N ALA A 91 7.67 -3.58 -8.71
CA ALA A 91 8.04 -4.29 -9.93
C ALA A 91 9.10 -3.52 -10.76
N ALA A 92 8.92 -2.21 -10.94
CA ALA A 92 9.79 -1.40 -11.78
C ALA A 92 9.82 0.07 -11.30
N PRO A 93 10.62 0.42 -10.30
CA PRO A 93 10.65 1.75 -9.69
C PRO A 93 11.13 2.87 -10.64
N GLN A 94 11.78 2.52 -11.74
CA GLN A 94 12.28 3.46 -12.74
C GLN A 94 11.22 3.96 -13.72
N LEU A 95 10.01 3.37 -13.73
CA LEU A 95 8.94 3.81 -14.63
C LEU A 95 8.04 4.84 -13.95
N SER A 96 7.33 5.64 -14.75
CA SER A 96 6.41 6.67 -14.29
C SER A 96 4.96 6.18 -14.27
N TYR A 97 4.28 6.30 -13.13
CA TYR A 97 2.94 5.77 -12.94
C TYR A 97 1.94 6.80 -12.42
N THR A 98 0.70 6.70 -12.91
CA THR A 98 -0.48 7.32 -12.32
C THR A 98 -1.39 6.21 -11.80
N ASP A 99 -1.66 6.19 -10.50
CA ASP A 99 -2.61 5.25 -9.88
C ASP A 99 -4.04 5.72 -10.12
N ILE A 100 -4.90 4.79 -10.49
CA ILE A 100 -6.32 5.06 -10.72
C ILE A 100 -7.24 4.37 -9.71
N GLN A 101 -6.70 3.55 -8.80
CA GLN A 101 -7.51 2.80 -7.84
C GLN A 101 -8.35 3.72 -6.95
N HIS A 102 -7.76 4.82 -6.48
CA HIS A 102 -8.44 5.78 -5.61
C HIS A 102 -9.45 6.67 -6.35
N THR A 103 -9.41 6.72 -7.67
CA THR A 103 -10.38 7.47 -8.48
C THR A 103 -11.66 6.70 -8.72
N ILE A 104 -11.60 5.36 -8.62
CA ILE A 104 -12.74 4.46 -8.76
C ILE A 104 -13.59 4.44 -7.47
N ALA A 105 -12.98 4.80 -6.35
CA ALA A 105 -13.67 4.91 -5.07
C ALA A 105 -14.02 6.37 -4.79
N PRO A 106 -15.30 6.70 -4.61
CA PRO A 106 -15.69 8.03 -4.15
C PRO A 106 -14.97 8.36 -2.84
N LEU A 107 -14.24 9.48 -2.79
CA LEU A 107 -13.47 9.93 -1.63
C LEU A 107 -14.33 10.20 -0.38
N ASP A 108 -15.62 10.41 -0.56
CA ASP A 108 -16.64 10.69 0.45
C ASP A 108 -17.32 9.43 1.00
N GLN A 109 -17.15 8.27 0.35
CA GLN A 109 -17.60 7.00 0.87
C GLN A 109 -16.41 6.24 1.45
N HIS A 110 -16.55 5.86 2.71
CA HIS A 110 -15.56 5.12 3.49
C HIS A 110 -14.65 4.23 2.64
N THR A 111 -13.38 4.58 2.58
CA THR A 111 -12.32 3.96 1.77
C THR A 111 -12.20 2.44 1.92
N THR A 112 -12.69 1.87 3.02
CA THR A 112 -12.91 0.43 3.19
C THR A 112 -13.84 -0.18 2.14
N GLN A 113 -14.80 0.56 1.60
CA GLN A 113 -15.70 0.05 0.57
C GLN A 113 -15.02 -0.03 -0.79
N ALA A 114 -14.11 0.88 -1.11
CA ALA A 114 -13.33 0.86 -2.33
C ALA A 114 -12.40 -0.36 -2.40
N HIS A 115 -11.68 -0.61 -1.31
CA HIS A 115 -10.82 -1.77 -1.19
C HIS A 115 -11.63 -3.08 -1.27
N GLN A 116 -12.78 -3.15 -0.56
CA GLN A 116 -13.71 -4.27 -0.66
C GLN A 116 -14.30 -4.42 -2.05
N TRP A 117 -14.61 -3.32 -2.75
CA TRP A 117 -15.09 -3.33 -4.11
C TRP A 117 -14.07 -3.96 -5.05
N TYR A 118 -12.81 -3.51 -4.98
CA TYR A 118 -11.72 -4.07 -5.77
C TYR A 118 -11.59 -5.59 -5.58
N TYR A 119 -11.54 -6.07 -4.34
CA TYR A 119 -11.43 -7.52 -4.07
C TYR A 119 -12.67 -8.32 -4.42
N ARG A 120 -13.86 -7.75 -4.35
CA ARG A 120 -15.09 -8.42 -4.82
C ARG A 120 -15.15 -8.55 -6.34
N LYS A 121 -14.68 -7.53 -7.06
CA LYS A 121 -14.65 -7.53 -8.53
C LYS A 121 -13.51 -8.39 -9.08
N PHE A 122 -12.38 -8.43 -8.38
CA PHE A 122 -11.18 -9.15 -8.79
C PHE A 122 -10.75 -10.14 -7.70
N PRO A 123 -11.48 -11.25 -7.53
CA PRO A 123 -11.13 -12.26 -6.55
C PRO A 123 -9.70 -12.74 -6.79
N HIS A 124 -8.99 -13.07 -5.70
CA HIS A 124 -7.64 -13.59 -5.76
C HIS A 124 -7.57 -14.86 -6.60
N THR A 125 -7.22 -14.72 -7.85
CA THR A 125 -6.91 -15.85 -8.72
C THR A 125 -5.44 -16.18 -8.59
N LYS A 126 -5.11 -17.47 -8.59
CA LYS A 126 -3.72 -17.91 -8.59
C LYS A 126 -3.02 -17.39 -9.84
N VAL A 127 -1.85 -16.79 -9.67
CA VAL A 127 -1.01 -16.27 -10.74
C VAL A 127 0.36 -16.92 -10.64
N ASN A 128 0.77 -17.65 -11.65
CA ASN A 128 2.11 -18.23 -11.75
C ASN A 128 2.48 -18.47 -13.22
N LYS A 129 3.73 -18.75 -13.47
CA LYS A 129 4.30 -18.95 -14.82
C LYS A 129 3.84 -20.22 -15.55
N MET A 130 3.09 -21.10 -14.88
CA MET A 130 2.53 -22.34 -15.47
C MET A 130 1.11 -22.16 -16.02
N ILE A 131 0.46 -21.05 -15.66
CA ILE A 131 -0.89 -20.75 -16.16
C ILE A 131 -0.75 -20.22 -17.59
N PRO A 132 -1.52 -20.73 -18.57
CA PRO A 132 -1.45 -20.29 -19.95
C PRO A 132 -1.49 -18.77 -20.11
N ILE A 133 -0.63 -18.22 -20.94
CA ILE A 133 -0.49 -16.76 -21.12
C ILE A 133 -1.82 -16.08 -21.52
N GLY A 134 -2.65 -16.78 -22.30
CA GLY A 134 -4.00 -16.31 -22.67
C GLY A 134 -4.93 -16.11 -21.45
N LYS A 135 -4.79 -16.91 -20.39
CA LYS A 135 -5.56 -16.72 -19.15
C LYS A 135 -5.13 -15.49 -18.35
N HIS A 136 -3.84 -15.18 -18.39
CA HIS A 136 -3.35 -13.92 -17.83
C HIS A 136 -3.90 -12.72 -18.59
N LEU A 137 -3.91 -12.80 -19.93
CA LEU A 137 -4.51 -11.78 -20.77
C LEU A 137 -5.99 -11.58 -20.48
N GLU A 138 -6.81 -12.65 -20.52
CA GLU A 138 -8.25 -12.60 -20.22
C GLU A 138 -8.52 -11.89 -18.87
N ARG A 139 -7.69 -12.17 -17.86
CA ARG A 139 -7.79 -11.56 -16.55
C ARG A 139 -7.49 -10.05 -16.58
N CYS A 140 -6.40 -9.64 -17.26
CA CYS A 140 -6.04 -8.23 -17.36
C CYS A 140 -7.09 -7.44 -18.15
N GLU A 141 -7.60 -8.00 -19.25
CA GLU A 141 -8.68 -7.38 -20.02
C GLU A 141 -9.99 -7.27 -19.23
N ALA A 142 -10.35 -8.29 -18.45
CA ALA A 142 -11.53 -8.23 -17.59
C ALA A 142 -11.42 -7.12 -16.54
N LYS A 143 -10.23 -6.93 -15.94
CA LYS A 143 -9.96 -5.80 -15.03
C LYS A 143 -10.08 -4.46 -15.75
N LEU A 144 -9.46 -4.34 -16.91
CA LEU A 144 -9.46 -3.10 -17.68
C LEU A 144 -10.89 -2.66 -18.08
N ARG A 145 -11.75 -3.59 -18.48
CA ARG A 145 -13.16 -3.29 -18.79
C ARG A 145 -13.89 -2.67 -17.60
N VAL A 146 -13.73 -3.24 -16.41
CA VAL A 146 -14.36 -2.69 -15.19
C VAL A 146 -13.81 -1.29 -14.88
N ILE A 147 -12.51 -1.06 -15.07
CA ILE A 147 -11.89 0.24 -14.86
C ILE A 147 -12.43 1.30 -15.82
N ILE A 148 -12.63 0.94 -17.10
CA ILE A 148 -13.16 1.86 -18.12
C ILE A 148 -14.63 2.20 -17.84
N ASP A 149 -15.43 1.21 -17.42
CA ASP A 149 -16.86 1.40 -17.15
C ASP A 149 -17.11 2.28 -15.91
N ASP A 150 -16.23 2.22 -14.93
CA ASP A 150 -16.29 3.01 -13.69
C ASP A 150 -15.47 4.33 -13.78
N SER A 151 -15.24 4.88 -14.98
CA SER A 151 -14.35 5.99 -15.31
C SER A 151 -14.18 7.05 -14.23
N PRO A 152 -12.93 7.25 -13.75
CA PRO A 152 -12.63 8.23 -12.71
C PRO A 152 -12.70 9.66 -13.27
N SER A 153 -13.31 10.57 -12.52
CA SER A 153 -13.41 11.97 -12.92
C SER A 153 -12.13 12.79 -12.64
N GLU A 154 -11.37 12.43 -11.61
CA GLU A 154 -10.15 13.16 -11.23
C GLU A 154 -9.13 12.26 -10.51
N THR A 155 -7.84 12.43 -10.82
CA THR A 155 -6.75 11.80 -10.06
C THR A 155 -6.47 12.58 -8.78
N ASN A 156 -6.44 11.93 -7.64
CA ASN A 156 -6.04 12.58 -6.40
C ASN A 156 -4.52 12.77 -6.37
N GLU A 157 -4.09 14.00 -6.56
CA GLU A 157 -2.67 14.38 -6.63
C GLU A 157 -1.92 14.01 -5.34
N TYR A 158 -2.53 14.20 -4.17
CA TYR A 158 -1.91 13.84 -2.90
C TYR A 158 -1.58 12.34 -2.81
N TYR A 159 -2.51 11.47 -3.24
CA TYR A 159 -2.26 10.03 -3.25
C TYR A 159 -1.14 9.66 -4.22
N ASN A 160 -1.18 10.21 -5.44
CA ASN A 160 -0.21 9.88 -6.47
C ASN A 160 1.20 10.40 -6.18
N SER A 161 1.32 11.64 -5.69
CA SER A 161 2.60 12.32 -5.59
C SER A 161 3.24 12.20 -4.21
N ILE A 162 2.45 11.92 -3.16
CA ILE A 162 2.94 11.89 -1.78
C ILE A 162 2.69 10.54 -1.12
N LEU A 163 1.42 10.14 -0.93
CA LEU A 163 1.09 9.03 -0.05
C LEU A 163 1.59 7.68 -0.57
N LEU A 164 1.29 7.34 -1.83
CA LEU A 164 1.70 6.05 -2.39
C LEU A 164 3.22 5.90 -2.54
N PRO A 165 3.98 6.93 -2.97
CA PRO A 165 5.44 6.88 -2.94
C PRO A 165 6.03 6.71 -1.53
N VAL A 166 5.51 7.40 -0.52
CA VAL A 166 5.97 7.25 0.87
C VAL A 166 5.70 5.84 1.38
N LEU A 167 4.51 5.28 1.14
CA LEU A 167 4.20 3.91 1.55
C LEU A 167 5.05 2.88 0.81
N TYR A 168 5.34 3.11 -0.47
CA TYR A 168 6.27 2.26 -1.22
C TYR A 168 7.68 2.25 -0.60
N GLU A 169 8.21 3.41 -0.21
CA GLU A 169 9.54 3.48 0.44
C GLU A 169 9.55 2.76 1.80
N LEU A 170 8.48 2.87 2.60
CA LEU A 170 8.32 2.10 3.83
C LEU A 170 8.30 0.59 3.58
N GLU A 171 7.57 0.15 2.57
CA GLU A 171 7.44 -1.25 2.19
C GLU A 171 8.75 -1.83 1.63
N LYS A 172 9.45 -1.05 0.82
CA LYS A 172 10.73 -1.43 0.20
C LYS A 172 11.83 -1.69 1.21
N ASN A 173 11.87 -0.87 2.27
CA ASN A 173 12.91 -0.97 3.29
C ASN A 173 12.70 -2.15 4.24
N ALA A 174 11.45 -2.67 4.36
CA ALA A 174 11.11 -3.76 5.27
C ALA A 174 11.52 -3.48 6.73
N LEU A 175 11.48 -4.46 7.62
CA LEU A 175 11.98 -4.34 8.99
C LEU A 175 12.85 -5.55 9.32
N LYS A 176 14.06 -5.30 9.78
CA LYS A 176 14.96 -6.33 10.28
C LYS A 176 14.46 -6.88 11.61
N PHE A 177 14.60 -8.20 11.82
CA PHE A 177 14.21 -8.86 13.04
C PHE A 177 15.30 -9.79 13.57
N ASN A 178 15.26 -10.05 14.88
CA ASN A 178 16.19 -10.92 15.59
C ASN A 178 15.63 -12.32 15.88
N ASP A 179 16.38 -13.14 16.57
CA ASP A 179 16.04 -14.55 16.86
C ASP A 179 14.77 -14.72 17.70
N LYS A 180 14.33 -13.69 18.44
CA LYS A 180 13.08 -13.73 19.23
C LYS A 180 11.81 -13.62 18.37
N PHE A 181 11.94 -13.21 17.12
CA PHE A 181 10.81 -13.02 16.21
C PHE A 181 9.89 -14.23 16.11
N ASP A 182 10.46 -15.41 15.98
CA ASP A 182 9.73 -16.66 15.85
C ASP A 182 8.85 -16.98 17.07
N GLU A 183 9.32 -16.68 18.26
CA GLU A 183 8.59 -16.89 19.51
C GLU A 183 7.29 -16.07 19.55
N TYR A 184 7.35 -14.80 19.14
CA TYR A 184 6.22 -13.89 19.24
C TYR A 184 5.24 -13.98 18.07
N PHE A 185 5.72 -14.23 16.87
CA PHE A 185 4.95 -14.05 15.65
C PHE A 185 4.59 -15.34 14.90
N LYS A 186 5.40 -16.38 14.92
CA LYS A 186 5.05 -17.66 14.29
C LYS A 186 3.71 -18.26 14.76
N PRO A 187 3.34 -18.17 16.03
CA PRO A 187 2.03 -18.64 16.48
C PRO A 187 0.85 -17.84 15.91
N LYS A 188 1.08 -16.58 15.53
CA LYS A 188 0.05 -15.63 15.07
C LYS A 188 -0.15 -15.64 13.56
N CYS A 189 0.86 -15.98 12.80
CA CYS A 189 0.82 -15.97 11.34
C CYS A 189 1.66 -17.11 10.75
N LYS A 190 1.09 -17.81 9.78
CA LYS A 190 1.73 -18.99 9.17
C LYS A 190 2.65 -18.65 7.98
N LYS A 191 2.50 -17.48 7.39
CA LYS A 191 3.25 -17.08 6.19
C LYS A 191 3.59 -15.59 6.27
N PHE A 192 4.86 -15.31 6.41
CA PHE A 192 5.40 -13.96 6.31
C PHE A 192 6.19 -13.81 5.00
N SER A 193 6.19 -12.63 4.43
CA SER A 193 7.10 -12.27 3.34
C SER A 193 8.44 -11.86 3.92
N ILE A 194 9.36 -12.82 3.99
CA ILE A 194 10.67 -12.66 4.62
C ILE A 194 11.77 -12.87 3.59
N LYS A 195 12.79 -12.04 3.64
CA LYS A 195 14.05 -12.19 2.93
C LYS A 195 15.19 -11.65 3.82
N GLU A 196 16.24 -12.46 4.06
CA GLU A 196 17.47 -12.05 4.76
C GLU A 196 17.21 -11.38 6.13
N ASN A 197 16.39 -12.01 6.98
CA ASN A 197 15.96 -11.47 8.28
C ASN A 197 15.19 -10.14 8.22
N HIS A 198 14.64 -9.79 7.06
CA HIS A 198 13.75 -8.64 6.90
C HIS A 198 12.33 -9.10 6.59
N ILE A 199 11.37 -8.52 7.29
CA ILE A 199 9.95 -8.77 7.06
C ILE A 199 9.33 -7.61 6.30
N TYR A 200 8.68 -7.94 5.20
CA TYR A 200 8.00 -7.00 4.33
C TYR A 200 6.55 -6.81 4.77
N GLY A 201 6.15 -5.56 4.95
CA GLY A 201 4.78 -5.17 5.22
C GLY A 201 4.11 -4.58 3.99
N TRP A 202 2.79 -4.73 3.89
CA TRP A 202 1.98 -4.11 2.85
C TRP A 202 0.98 -3.15 3.49
N TYR A 203 1.17 -1.85 3.29
CA TYR A 203 0.33 -0.84 3.91
C TYR A 203 -0.86 -0.49 3.02
N ASN A 204 -2.07 -0.71 3.55
CA ASN A 204 -3.30 -0.25 2.93
C ASN A 204 -3.53 1.24 3.25
N PRO A 205 -3.53 2.15 2.25
CA PRO A 205 -3.81 3.56 2.48
C PRO A 205 -5.31 3.86 2.62
N TYR A 206 -6.16 2.91 2.20
CA TYR A 206 -7.61 3.08 2.11
C TYR A 206 -8.29 2.64 3.40
N THR A 207 -8.06 3.38 4.48
CA THR A 207 -8.72 3.18 5.77
C THR A 207 -9.64 4.35 6.09
N THR A 208 -10.66 4.12 6.90
CA THR A 208 -11.65 5.15 7.29
C THR A 208 -11.01 6.38 7.93
N THR A 209 -9.88 6.21 8.61
CA THR A 209 -9.17 7.29 9.31
C THR A 209 -7.95 7.82 8.55
N GLY A 210 -7.64 7.29 7.36
CA GLY A 210 -6.42 7.58 6.62
C GLY A 210 -5.13 6.98 7.22
N ARG A 211 -5.21 6.26 8.36
CA ARG A 211 -4.06 5.57 8.94
C ARG A 211 -3.71 4.34 8.10
N PRO A 212 -2.50 4.23 7.57
CA PRO A 212 -2.08 3.01 6.87
C PRO A 212 -2.08 1.80 7.82
N VAL A 213 -2.68 0.71 7.38
CA VAL A 213 -2.72 -0.55 8.15
C VAL A 213 -2.06 -1.65 7.31
N ASN A 214 -1.22 -2.46 7.94
CA ASN A 214 -0.63 -3.61 7.26
C ASN A 214 -1.64 -4.76 7.13
N ASN A 215 -2.04 -5.07 5.89
CA ASN A 215 -3.08 -6.06 5.58
C ASN A 215 -2.57 -7.36 4.98
N PHE A 216 -1.32 -7.44 4.60
CA PHE A 216 -0.81 -8.53 3.78
C PHE A 216 -0.23 -9.65 4.66
N ASN A 217 -1.08 -10.54 5.21
CA ASN A 217 -0.66 -11.70 6.03
C ASN A 217 0.55 -11.42 6.95
N GLY A 218 0.73 -10.16 7.30
CA GLY A 218 1.89 -9.63 7.97
C GLY A 218 1.55 -9.12 9.36
N ILE A 219 2.57 -8.59 9.98
CA ILE A 219 2.47 -7.97 11.29
C ILE A 219 1.84 -6.59 11.11
N ASN A 220 0.86 -6.27 11.93
CA ASN A 220 0.40 -4.89 12.04
C ASN A 220 1.39 -4.09 12.91
N PHE A 221 2.41 -3.54 12.28
CA PHE A 221 3.46 -2.77 12.97
C PHE A 221 2.91 -1.60 13.79
N VAL A 222 1.80 -0.98 13.33
CA VAL A 222 1.13 0.11 14.05
C VAL A 222 0.49 -0.38 15.36
N GLY A 223 0.16 -1.67 15.43
CA GLY A 223 -0.52 -2.29 16.59
C GLY A 223 0.43 -3.05 17.53
N LEU A 224 1.73 -2.96 17.36
CA LEU A 224 2.70 -3.63 18.25
C LEU A 224 2.65 -3.06 19.66
N LYS A 225 2.51 -3.96 20.64
CA LYS A 225 2.44 -3.59 22.05
C LYS A 225 3.82 -3.19 22.60
N HIS A 226 3.82 -2.21 23.49
CA HIS A 226 5.04 -1.77 24.16
C HIS A 226 5.48 -2.73 25.29
N ASP A 227 4.50 -3.37 25.96
CA ASP A 227 4.69 -3.96 27.27
C ASP A 227 4.96 -5.48 27.24
N ASN A 228 4.97 -6.11 26.06
CA ASN A 228 5.04 -7.58 25.94
C ASN A 228 6.27 -8.09 25.17
N GLY A 229 7.24 -7.23 24.87
CA GLY A 229 8.45 -7.60 24.14
C GLY A 229 8.29 -7.78 22.62
N GLU A 230 7.11 -7.55 22.05
CA GLU A 230 6.92 -7.64 20.59
C GLU A 230 7.83 -6.67 19.83
N ARG A 231 8.01 -5.44 20.35
CA ARG A 231 8.88 -4.44 19.71
C ARG A 231 10.36 -4.80 19.80
N ASP A 232 10.77 -5.50 20.84
CA ASP A 232 12.16 -5.92 21.06
C ASP A 232 12.61 -7.02 20.08
N THR A 233 11.70 -7.53 19.25
CA THR A 233 12.02 -8.49 18.20
C THR A 233 12.54 -7.83 16.93
N PHE A 234 12.42 -6.49 16.82
CA PHE A 234 12.89 -5.73 15.67
C PHE A 234 14.21 -5.02 15.98
N GLU A 235 15.06 -4.95 14.99
CA GLU A 235 16.37 -4.30 15.05
C GLU A 235 16.48 -3.25 13.95
N PRO A 236 17.20 -2.15 14.20
CA PRO A 236 17.55 -1.21 13.15
C PRO A 236 18.59 -1.82 12.21
N ASP A 237 18.56 -1.44 10.93
CA ASP A 237 19.64 -1.75 9.98
C ASP A 237 20.91 -0.93 10.26
N ASN A 238 20.72 0.21 10.91
CA ASN A 238 21.78 1.12 11.37
C ASN A 238 22.00 0.93 12.88
N ASP A 239 22.51 1.96 13.54
CA ASP A 239 22.83 1.91 14.96
C ASP A 239 21.60 2.03 15.87
N PHE A 240 20.53 2.69 15.44
CA PHE A 240 19.36 2.97 16.27
C PHE A 240 18.07 3.25 15.44
N PHE A 241 16.92 3.06 16.10
CA PHE A 241 15.64 3.59 15.62
C PHE A 241 15.46 5.04 16.09
N VAL A 242 14.85 5.86 15.25
CA VAL A 242 14.37 7.19 15.63
C VAL A 242 12.85 7.12 15.75
N GLU A 243 12.32 7.41 16.94
CA GLU A 243 10.88 7.53 17.18
C GLU A 243 10.50 9.02 17.16
N MET A 244 9.53 9.36 16.31
CA MET A 244 8.95 10.70 16.24
C MET A 244 7.43 10.58 16.35
N ASP A 245 6.82 11.28 17.33
CA ASP A 245 5.40 11.29 17.53
C ASP A 245 4.90 12.71 17.84
N TYR A 246 3.65 13.00 17.47
CA TYR A 246 3.00 14.26 17.82
C TYR A 246 2.40 14.18 19.23
N ASP A 247 2.77 15.10 20.09
CA ASP A 247 2.15 15.23 21.40
C ASP A 247 0.67 15.63 21.26
N GLY A 248 -0.22 14.66 21.50
CA GLY A 248 -1.66 14.89 21.53
C GLY A 248 -2.23 15.41 20.20
N TYR A 249 -1.86 14.83 19.06
CA TYR A 249 -2.27 15.30 17.73
C TYR A 249 -3.77 15.59 17.60
N HIS A 250 -4.67 14.66 17.96
CA HIS A 250 -6.12 14.86 17.81
C HIS A 250 -6.69 15.95 18.73
N PRO A 251 -6.35 16.00 20.03
CA PRO A 251 -6.78 17.12 20.87
C PRO A 251 -6.27 18.48 20.38
N ARG A 252 -5.04 18.56 19.87
CA ARG A 252 -4.51 19.82 19.31
C ARG A 252 -5.24 20.23 18.04
N LEU A 253 -5.55 19.29 17.15
CA LEU A 253 -6.33 19.56 15.95
C LEU A 253 -7.75 20.04 16.30
N ILE A 254 -8.39 19.44 17.30
CA ILE A 254 -9.71 19.90 17.81
C ILE A 254 -9.56 21.29 18.44
N GLY A 255 -8.51 21.51 19.23
CA GLY A 255 -8.20 22.83 19.80
C GLY A 255 -8.07 23.90 18.72
N ASP A 256 -7.35 23.62 17.65
CA ASP A 256 -7.20 24.54 16.51
C ASP A 256 -8.56 24.87 15.85
N ILE A 257 -9.43 23.88 15.67
CA ILE A 257 -10.78 24.09 15.12
C ILE A 257 -11.65 25.02 16.02
N VAL A 258 -11.47 24.96 17.34
CA VAL A 258 -12.25 25.75 18.30
C VAL A 258 -11.47 26.95 18.85
N ASP A 259 -10.36 27.32 18.21
CA ASP A 259 -9.48 28.42 18.60
C ASP A 259 -8.94 28.33 20.05
N TYR A 260 -8.60 27.10 20.47
CA TYR A 260 -7.99 26.80 21.76
C TYR A 260 -6.57 26.24 21.60
N GLN A 261 -5.59 26.91 22.18
CA GLN A 261 -4.20 26.47 22.14
C GLN A 261 -3.79 25.79 23.45
N PHE A 262 -3.29 24.56 23.35
CA PHE A 262 -2.73 23.86 24.49
C PHE A 262 -1.30 24.33 24.77
N GLU A 263 -1.05 24.81 25.98
CA GLU A 263 0.29 25.09 26.48
C GLU A 263 0.90 23.83 27.08
N GLY A 264 2.08 23.40 26.59
CA GLY A 264 2.78 22.24 27.09
C GLY A 264 2.12 20.89 26.73
N ASN A 265 2.20 19.91 27.62
CA ASN A 265 1.68 18.57 27.39
C ASN A 265 0.16 18.52 27.44
N VAL A 266 -0.48 18.14 26.35
CA VAL A 266 -1.94 18.11 26.18
C VAL A 266 -2.62 17.26 27.24
N HIS A 267 -2.12 16.08 27.53
CA HIS A 267 -2.75 15.15 28.47
C HIS A 267 -2.63 15.60 29.92
N ASN A 268 -1.57 16.34 30.27
CA ASN A 268 -1.48 16.98 31.58
C ASN A 268 -2.53 18.10 31.72
N THR A 269 -2.62 18.99 30.72
CA THR A 269 -3.62 20.06 30.72
C THR A 269 -5.04 19.52 30.85
N LEU A 270 -5.37 18.46 30.10
CA LEU A 270 -6.68 17.81 30.19
C LEU A 270 -6.89 17.11 31.55
N ALA A 271 -5.84 16.50 32.12
CA ALA A 271 -5.92 15.91 33.46
C ALA A 271 -6.19 16.97 34.55
N GLU A 272 -5.51 18.12 34.47
CA GLU A 272 -5.76 19.26 35.36
C GLU A 272 -7.24 19.71 35.31
N ILE A 273 -7.82 19.74 34.13
CA ILE A 273 -9.22 20.08 33.92
C ILE A 273 -10.16 19.02 34.54
N TYR A 274 -9.94 17.73 34.22
CA TYR A 274 -10.79 16.63 34.67
C TYR A 274 -10.75 16.45 36.20
N PHE A 275 -9.55 16.52 36.78
CA PHE A 275 -9.34 16.28 38.21
C PHE A 275 -9.35 17.56 39.07
N LYS A 276 -9.47 18.73 38.45
CA LYS A 276 -9.45 20.04 39.10
C LYS A 276 -8.22 20.21 40.02
N SER A 277 -7.07 19.71 39.61
CA SER A 277 -5.81 19.72 40.36
C SER A 277 -4.65 20.09 39.43
N LYS A 278 -3.69 20.85 39.95
CA LYS A 278 -2.43 21.11 39.24
C LYS A 278 -1.38 20.03 39.48
N GLU A 279 -1.55 19.24 40.51
CA GLU A 279 -0.69 18.09 40.81
C GLU A 279 -1.36 16.82 40.27
N ILE A 280 -0.83 16.29 39.17
CA ILE A 280 -1.38 15.13 38.46
C ILE A 280 -0.52 13.90 38.74
N THR A 281 -1.13 12.88 39.29
CA THR A 281 -0.48 11.59 39.51
C THR A 281 -0.36 10.82 38.17
N PRO A 282 0.61 9.87 38.01
CA PRO A 282 0.71 9.03 36.82
C PRO A 282 -0.58 8.26 36.50
N GLN A 283 -1.37 7.90 37.52
CA GLN A 283 -2.65 7.22 37.32
C GLN A 283 -3.71 8.16 36.76
N GLN A 284 -3.83 9.37 37.28
CA GLN A 284 -4.72 10.41 36.77
C GLN A 284 -4.37 10.82 35.33
N TYR A 285 -3.08 10.88 35.00
CA TYR A 285 -2.62 11.10 33.62
C TYR A 285 -3.13 10.00 32.67
N LYS A 286 -2.97 8.73 33.05
CA LYS A 286 -3.47 7.57 32.28
C LYS A 286 -4.99 7.59 32.11
N GLU A 287 -5.70 7.91 33.18
CA GLU A 287 -7.17 8.00 33.20
C GLU A 287 -7.66 9.15 32.31
N SER A 288 -7.06 10.33 32.43
CA SER A 288 -7.35 11.49 31.58
C SER A 288 -7.20 11.15 30.10
N LYS A 289 -6.10 10.49 29.73
CA LYS A 289 -5.86 10.03 28.36
C LYS A 289 -6.97 9.11 27.87
N THR A 290 -7.39 8.16 28.69
CA THR A 290 -8.47 7.21 28.37
C THR A 290 -9.81 7.92 28.21
N LEU A 291 -10.15 8.84 29.11
CA LEU A 291 -11.37 9.64 29.06
C LEU A 291 -11.42 10.52 27.81
N THR A 292 -10.33 11.21 27.51
CA THR A 292 -10.22 12.07 26.32
C THR A 292 -10.46 11.28 25.06
N PHE A 293 -9.80 10.15 24.88
CA PHE A 293 -9.99 9.33 23.68
C PHE A 293 -11.37 8.71 23.61
N LYS A 294 -11.96 8.32 24.77
CA LYS A 294 -13.33 7.84 24.83
C LYS A 294 -14.32 8.90 24.33
N GLN A 295 -14.14 10.16 24.74
CA GLN A 295 -14.98 11.27 24.29
C GLN A 295 -14.79 11.60 22.80
N ILE A 296 -13.54 11.68 22.31
CA ILE A 296 -13.22 12.00 20.91
C ILE A 296 -13.78 10.92 19.96
N TYR A 297 -13.72 9.64 20.34
CA TYR A 297 -14.11 8.53 19.46
C TYR A 297 -15.52 7.98 19.73
N GLY A 298 -16.37 8.75 20.38
CA GLY A 298 -17.81 8.45 20.48
C GLY A 298 -18.19 7.50 21.63
N GLY A 299 -17.29 7.24 22.58
CA GLY A 299 -17.59 6.48 23.80
C GLY A 299 -18.24 7.31 24.90
N ILE A 300 -19.13 8.25 24.58
CA ILE A 300 -19.85 9.05 25.57
C ILE A 300 -20.87 8.14 26.24
N ASP A 301 -20.70 7.87 27.53
CA ASP A 301 -21.76 7.29 28.35
C ASP A 301 -22.90 8.30 28.40
N LYS A 302 -24.09 7.88 27.95
CA LYS A 302 -25.31 8.68 28.03
C LYS A 302 -25.85 8.83 29.48
N ALA A 303 -25.03 8.51 30.45
CA ALA A 303 -25.34 8.63 31.84
C ALA A 303 -24.52 9.78 32.46
N ASN A 304 -25.08 10.97 32.32
CA ASN A 304 -25.11 12.05 33.34
C ASN A 304 -25.54 13.37 32.71
#